data_87f337ca7821b6431ab5d57ad39fac22
#
_entry.id   87f337ca7821b6431ab5d57ad39fac22
#
_cell.length_a   1.000
_cell.length_b   1.000
_cell.length_c   1.000
_cell.angle_alpha   90.00
_cell.angle_beta   90.00
_cell.angle_gamma   90.00
#
_symmetry.space_group_name_H-M   'P 1'
#
loop_
_entity.id
_entity.type
_entity.pdbx_description
1 polymer ?
#
loop_
_entity_poly.entity_id
_entity_poly.type
_entity_poly.pdbx_seq_one_letter_code
_entity_poly.pdbx_strand_id
1 'polypeptide(L)'
;EVELPEVVNVVIQTGGSSVWQNDLVDAEKLQRWVYSSEGLSLVDEQPSASMGAEDTLEDFLRFAKENYPAQRTAVVFWNHGGGSVSGASFDELYDYDSLTLDEMYEAFTNVWTPSADRQPLELVGFDTCLMATVDVASVFQNFAKYLVASEEVEPGNGWLYSGWLGELAKDPGMDGAALGRAICDSFYQGCEAVETQDRVTLSVTDLTRLSPLLAAYETFGQEALTAAAEDPGFFAQLGRAAAQSENYGGNTREQGYTNMVDLGHLARQTAWMLPSAQDVCDALADCVIYQVGGQYRSEATGLSCYYSYSGDLDDLSGYLTMGESTAFKNLYTYALTGQPEDGDYVSSLGIESLPQLRTLADTDWDGAPLDVDENGTAFLTLGPDAQD
;
A
#
# COMPACT_ATOMS: atom_id res chain seq x y z
N GLU A 1 -13.15 1.66 28.06
CA GLU A 1 -12.43 2.96 28.17
C GLU A 1 -11.01 2.68 28.65
N VAL A 2 -10.02 3.33 28.02
CA VAL A 2 -8.60 3.26 28.41
C VAL A 2 -8.30 4.54 29.20
N GLU A 3 -7.76 4.40 30.39
CA GLU A 3 -7.24 5.54 31.14
C GLU A 3 -5.86 5.91 30.59
N LEU A 4 -5.76 7.06 29.92
CA LEU A 4 -4.49 7.58 29.44
C LEU A 4 -3.76 8.38 30.53
N PRO A 5 -2.43 8.26 30.67
CA PRO A 5 -1.66 9.14 31.53
C PRO A 5 -1.61 10.57 30.94
N GLU A 6 -1.38 11.58 31.79
CA GLU A 6 -1.32 13.00 31.39
C GLU A 6 -0.31 13.32 30.28
N VAL A 7 0.67 12.45 30.06
CA VAL A 7 1.71 12.61 29.02
C VAL A 7 1.32 12.07 27.66
N VAL A 8 0.11 11.50 27.51
CA VAL A 8 -0.40 10.94 26.25
C VAL A 8 -1.66 11.67 25.85
N ASN A 9 -1.70 12.19 24.62
CA ASN A 9 -2.89 12.76 24.01
C ASN A 9 -3.18 12.02 22.70
N VAL A 10 -4.45 11.73 22.45
CA VAL A 10 -4.94 11.25 21.16
C VAL A 10 -5.76 12.37 20.53
N VAL A 11 -5.23 12.96 19.47
CA VAL A 11 -5.90 14.04 18.72
C VAL A 11 -6.58 13.41 17.51
N ILE A 12 -7.87 13.67 17.35
CA ILE A 12 -8.70 13.00 16.35
C ILE A 12 -9.38 14.06 15.49
N GLN A 13 -9.33 13.93 14.17
CA GLN A 13 -10.21 14.67 13.25
C GLN A 13 -11.27 13.73 12.71
N THR A 14 -12.52 14.16 12.73
CA THR A 14 -13.67 13.43 12.17
C THR A 14 -14.29 14.21 11.04
N GLY A 15 -14.67 13.51 9.98
CA GLY A 15 -15.31 13.99 8.77
C GLY A 15 -15.51 12.87 7.76
N GLY A 16 -16.07 13.17 6.59
CA GLY A 16 -16.10 12.29 5.43
C GLY A 16 -17.15 11.19 5.44
N SER A 17 -17.88 10.97 6.53
CA SER A 17 -18.95 9.96 6.58
C SER A 17 -20.32 10.62 6.76
N SER A 18 -21.30 10.14 5.99
CA SER A 18 -22.68 10.60 6.05
C SER A 18 -23.42 10.10 7.29
N VAL A 19 -22.95 9.01 7.92
CA VAL A 19 -23.57 8.40 9.10
C VAL A 19 -22.51 7.97 10.10
N TRP A 20 -22.63 8.43 11.34
CA TRP A 20 -21.80 8.02 12.45
C TRP A 20 -22.55 7.09 13.42
N GLN A 21 -21.83 6.13 14.00
CA GLN A 21 -22.39 5.16 14.96
C GLN A 21 -22.58 5.71 16.37
N ASN A 22 -22.55 7.05 16.52
CA ASN A 22 -22.74 7.76 17.78
C ASN A 22 -23.38 9.13 17.52
N ASP A 23 -23.91 9.75 18.59
CA ASP A 23 -24.57 11.06 18.54
C ASP A 23 -23.62 12.25 18.83
N LEU A 24 -22.31 12.00 18.97
CA LEU A 24 -21.33 13.03 19.30
C LEU A 24 -20.79 13.73 18.06
N VAL A 25 -20.58 12.98 16.99
CA VAL A 25 -19.97 13.48 15.75
C VAL A 25 -21.04 14.04 14.84
N ASP A 26 -20.86 15.30 14.44
CA ASP A 26 -21.71 15.98 13.44
C ASP A 26 -21.19 15.69 12.03
N ALA A 27 -21.99 14.99 11.21
CA ALA A 27 -21.63 14.63 9.85
C ALA A 27 -21.49 15.83 8.89
N GLU A 28 -22.06 17.00 9.24
CA GLU A 28 -21.99 18.21 8.40
C GLU A 28 -20.75 19.07 8.68
N LYS A 29 -19.82 18.58 9.53
CA LYS A 29 -18.65 19.35 9.98
C LYS A 29 -17.38 18.53 10.03
N LEU A 30 -16.25 19.23 9.94
CA LEU A 30 -14.98 18.71 10.44
C LEU A 30 -14.90 19.05 11.92
N GLN A 31 -14.68 18.03 12.75
CA GLN A 31 -14.55 18.21 14.20
C GLN A 31 -13.24 17.63 14.69
N ARG A 32 -12.56 18.37 15.60
CA ARG A 32 -11.32 17.93 16.24
C ARG A 32 -11.58 17.64 17.71
N TRP A 33 -11.17 16.46 18.09
CA TRP A 33 -11.36 15.92 19.42
C TRP A 33 -10.01 15.60 20.05
N VAL A 34 -9.96 15.68 21.36
CA VAL A 34 -8.83 15.18 22.14
C VAL A 34 -9.33 14.19 23.17
N TYR A 35 -8.74 13.01 23.16
CA TYR A 35 -8.89 12.03 24.21
C TYR A 35 -7.63 12.01 25.08
N SER A 36 -7.78 12.32 26.35
CA SER A 36 -6.71 12.45 27.32
C SER A 36 -7.12 11.80 28.67
N SER A 37 -6.33 12.02 29.72
CA SER A 37 -6.69 11.62 31.09
C SER A 37 -8.01 12.23 31.58
N GLU A 38 -8.46 13.33 30.97
CA GLU A 38 -9.74 14.00 31.29
C GLU A 38 -10.93 13.46 30.47
N GLY A 39 -10.68 12.48 29.58
CA GLY A 39 -11.66 11.90 28.67
C GLY A 39 -11.68 12.57 27.29
N LEU A 40 -12.77 12.39 26.54
CA LEU A 40 -12.95 12.92 25.18
C LEU A 40 -13.56 14.33 25.23
N SER A 41 -12.93 15.29 24.57
CA SER A 41 -13.36 16.68 24.48
C SER A 41 -13.33 17.19 23.05
N LEU A 42 -14.37 17.88 22.60
CA LEU A 42 -14.38 18.65 21.36
C LEU A 42 -13.55 19.92 21.55
N VAL A 43 -12.51 20.11 20.74
CA VAL A 43 -11.57 21.23 20.88
C VAL A 43 -11.60 22.21 19.72
N ASP A 44 -12.06 21.78 18.55
CA ASP A 44 -12.22 22.64 17.37
C ASP A 44 -13.33 22.10 16.47
N GLU A 45 -13.97 22.99 15.72
CA GLU A 45 -15.04 22.67 14.80
C GLU A 45 -14.98 23.60 13.59
N GLN A 46 -15.00 23.02 12.40
CA GLN A 46 -14.86 23.71 11.13
C GLN A 46 -16.00 23.34 10.16
N PRO A 47 -16.27 24.16 9.13
CA PRO A 47 -17.14 23.76 8.03
C PRO A 47 -16.67 22.44 7.41
N SER A 48 -17.61 21.66 6.88
CA SER A 48 -17.26 20.45 6.12
C SER A 48 -16.29 20.75 4.98
N ALA A 49 -15.28 19.91 4.83
CA ALA A 49 -14.34 19.89 3.71
C ALA A 49 -13.95 18.43 3.43
N SER A 50 -13.47 18.12 2.22
CA SER A 50 -13.08 16.76 1.88
C SER A 50 -11.98 16.23 2.79
N MET A 51 -12.19 15.07 3.39
CA MET A 51 -11.15 14.31 4.11
C MET A 51 -10.15 13.67 3.16
N GLY A 52 -10.48 13.57 1.86
CA GLY A 52 -9.59 13.16 0.79
C GLY A 52 -8.72 14.30 0.22
N ALA A 53 -8.83 15.52 0.73
CA ALA A 53 -8.06 16.65 0.22
C ALA A 53 -6.76 16.90 1.01
N GLU A 54 -5.68 17.20 0.30
CA GLU A 54 -4.37 17.57 0.85
C GLU A 54 -4.44 18.67 1.89
N ASP A 55 -5.12 19.79 1.57
CA ASP A 55 -5.25 20.95 2.45
C ASP A 55 -5.92 20.59 3.79
N THR A 56 -6.90 19.68 3.78
CA THR A 56 -7.59 19.21 4.99
C THR A 56 -6.66 18.39 5.88
N LEU A 57 -5.84 17.53 5.28
CA LEU A 57 -4.83 16.75 5.99
C LEU A 57 -3.75 17.68 6.56
N GLU A 58 -3.20 18.60 5.74
CA GLU A 58 -2.17 19.56 6.17
C GLU A 58 -2.65 20.37 7.39
N ASP A 59 -3.87 20.93 7.33
CA ASP A 59 -4.41 21.75 8.40
C ASP A 59 -4.58 20.96 9.70
N PHE A 60 -5.03 19.71 9.63
CA PHE A 60 -5.09 18.83 10.80
C PHE A 60 -3.71 18.51 11.39
N LEU A 61 -2.74 18.14 10.55
CA LEU A 61 -1.38 17.82 10.98
C LEU A 61 -0.72 19.05 11.64
N ARG A 62 -0.90 20.23 11.06
CA ARG A 62 -0.41 21.50 11.60
C ARG A 62 -1.06 21.82 12.95
N PHE A 63 -2.39 21.68 13.04
CA PHE A 63 -3.13 21.87 14.27
C PHE A 63 -2.61 20.94 15.39
N ALA A 64 -2.45 19.65 15.11
CA ALA A 64 -1.97 18.68 16.09
C ALA A 64 -0.53 19.01 16.54
N LYS A 65 0.37 19.31 15.60
CA LYS A 65 1.76 19.66 15.87
C LYS A 65 1.91 20.91 16.74
N GLU A 66 1.11 21.94 16.48
CA GLU A 66 1.22 23.24 17.17
C GLU A 66 0.57 23.23 18.55
N ASN A 67 -0.56 22.55 18.70
CA ASN A 67 -1.32 22.56 19.95
C ASN A 67 -0.99 21.42 20.91
N TYR A 68 -0.46 20.29 20.38
CA TYR A 68 -0.13 19.09 21.17
C TYR A 68 1.29 18.61 20.87
N PRO A 69 2.33 19.47 21.10
CA PRO A 69 3.72 19.09 20.83
C PRO A 69 4.14 17.93 21.73
N ALA A 70 4.79 16.92 21.16
CA ALA A 70 5.22 15.74 21.84
C ALA A 70 6.67 15.35 21.47
N GLN A 71 7.32 14.55 22.32
CA GLN A 71 8.65 14.00 22.03
C GLN A 71 8.58 12.90 20.96
N ARG A 72 7.47 12.17 20.93
CA ARG A 72 7.15 11.15 19.93
C ARG A 72 5.73 11.41 19.42
N THR A 73 5.59 11.39 18.13
CA THR A 73 4.29 11.59 17.46
C THR A 73 4.07 10.42 16.51
N ALA A 74 2.88 9.84 16.58
CA ALA A 74 2.38 8.89 15.60
C ALA A 74 1.19 9.52 14.86
N VAL A 75 1.05 9.22 13.58
CA VAL A 75 -0.11 9.57 12.76
C VAL A 75 -0.79 8.28 12.32
N VAL A 76 -2.10 8.17 12.50
CA VAL A 76 -2.88 7.01 12.07
C VAL A 76 -4.02 7.48 11.18
N PHE A 77 -4.07 6.94 9.97
CA PHE A 77 -5.20 7.08 9.05
C PHE A 77 -6.24 6.00 9.36
N TRP A 78 -7.50 6.38 9.28
CA TRP A 78 -8.62 5.46 9.49
C TRP A 78 -9.69 5.71 8.46
N ASN A 79 -10.12 4.71 7.72
CA ASN A 79 -11.20 4.66 6.74
C ASN A 79 -10.95 3.52 5.74
N HIS A 80 -11.22 3.71 4.44
CA HIS A 80 -10.85 2.81 3.35
C HIS A 80 -9.45 3.10 2.84
N GLY A 81 -8.81 2.09 2.22
CA GLY A 81 -7.53 2.20 1.54
C GLY A 81 -7.53 1.43 0.22
N GLY A 82 -6.82 1.96 -0.77
CA GLY A 82 -6.72 1.44 -2.13
C GLY A 82 -5.27 1.25 -2.61
N GLY A 83 -4.33 1.15 -1.67
CA GLY A 83 -2.92 0.86 -1.96
C GLY A 83 -2.23 1.95 -2.78
N SER A 84 -1.33 1.52 -3.67
CA SER A 84 -0.52 2.42 -4.50
C SER A 84 -1.31 3.17 -5.59
N VAL A 85 -2.54 2.75 -5.89
CA VAL A 85 -3.35 3.32 -6.99
C VAL A 85 -4.26 4.44 -6.51
N SER A 86 -4.96 4.21 -5.39
CA SER A 86 -6.05 5.10 -4.95
C SER A 86 -5.82 5.74 -3.57
N GLY A 87 -4.70 5.43 -2.91
CA GLY A 87 -4.40 6.01 -1.60
C GLY A 87 -5.37 5.58 -0.49
N ALA A 88 -5.77 6.52 0.38
CA ALA A 88 -6.62 6.23 1.55
C ALA A 88 -7.56 7.40 1.91
N SER A 89 -8.42 7.19 2.90
CA SER A 89 -9.33 8.22 3.47
C SER A 89 -10.37 8.73 2.47
N PHE A 90 -11.17 7.81 1.94
CA PHE A 90 -12.24 8.11 0.98
C PHE A 90 -13.39 8.86 1.67
N ASP A 91 -13.84 9.98 1.08
CA ASP A 91 -14.88 10.85 1.61
C ASP A 91 -16.23 10.65 0.90
N GLU A 92 -17.22 10.08 1.58
CA GLU A 92 -18.56 9.84 1.02
C GLU A 92 -19.31 11.13 0.65
N LEU A 93 -18.98 12.24 1.31
CA LEU A 93 -19.66 13.53 1.11
C LEU A 93 -19.10 14.31 -0.10
N TYR A 94 -17.93 13.88 -0.61
CA TYR A 94 -17.20 14.52 -1.69
C TYR A 94 -16.88 13.54 -2.82
N ASP A 95 -17.89 12.81 -3.31
CA ASP A 95 -17.80 11.88 -4.45
C ASP A 95 -16.72 10.79 -4.29
N TYR A 96 -16.46 10.35 -3.05
CA TYR A 96 -15.39 9.42 -2.68
C TYR A 96 -13.99 9.91 -3.01
N ASP A 97 -13.77 11.23 -3.00
CA ASP A 97 -12.44 11.83 -3.02
C ASP A 97 -11.53 11.18 -1.97
N SER A 98 -10.28 10.91 -2.33
CA SER A 98 -9.34 10.16 -1.48
C SER A 98 -7.96 10.79 -1.51
N LEU A 99 -7.26 10.73 -0.37
CA LEU A 99 -5.85 11.13 -0.30
C LEU A 99 -4.98 10.19 -1.13
N THR A 100 -4.51 10.67 -2.26
CA THR A 100 -3.50 10.00 -3.07
C THR A 100 -2.11 10.05 -2.41
N LEU A 101 -1.15 9.24 -2.87
CA LEU A 101 0.16 9.19 -2.23
C LEU A 101 0.95 10.50 -2.40
N ASP A 102 0.80 11.20 -3.52
CA ASP A 102 1.39 12.52 -3.76
C ASP A 102 0.79 13.59 -2.85
N GLU A 103 -0.53 13.63 -2.67
CA GLU A 103 -1.20 14.54 -1.74
C GLU A 103 -0.76 14.31 -0.28
N MET A 104 -0.62 13.03 0.12
CA MET A 104 -0.05 12.70 1.43
C MET A 104 1.39 13.21 1.55
N TYR A 105 2.23 12.98 0.53
CA TYR A 105 3.62 13.46 0.52
C TYR A 105 3.69 14.99 0.63
N GLU A 106 2.87 15.72 -0.12
CA GLU A 106 2.84 17.18 -0.11
C GLU A 106 2.34 17.72 1.23
N ALA A 107 1.24 17.21 1.79
CA ALA A 107 0.72 17.60 3.10
C ALA A 107 1.78 17.40 4.21
N PHE A 108 2.48 16.26 4.20
CA PHE A 108 3.53 16.00 5.19
C PHE A 108 4.75 16.91 4.98
N THR A 109 5.14 17.19 3.74
CA THR A 109 6.26 18.10 3.41
C THR A 109 5.96 19.53 3.85
N ASN A 110 4.71 19.97 3.74
CA ASN A 110 4.26 21.29 4.17
C ASN A 110 4.27 21.46 5.70
N VAL A 111 4.18 20.37 6.45
CA VAL A 111 4.17 20.39 7.92
C VAL A 111 5.53 20.05 8.52
N TRP A 112 6.27 19.10 7.95
CA TRP A 112 7.59 18.67 8.42
C TRP A 112 8.61 18.70 7.32
N THR A 113 9.85 19.03 7.67
CA THR A 113 10.98 18.88 6.75
C THR A 113 11.35 17.40 6.69
N PRO A 114 11.29 16.75 5.50
CA PRO A 114 11.69 15.36 5.36
C PRO A 114 13.16 15.17 5.70
N SER A 115 13.50 14.08 6.38
CA SER A 115 14.89 13.80 6.79
C SER A 115 15.12 12.30 6.96
N ALA A 116 16.09 11.77 6.23
CA ALA A 116 16.53 10.38 6.36
C ALA A 116 17.26 10.10 7.69
N ASP A 117 17.96 11.09 8.25
CA ASP A 117 18.75 10.93 9.47
C ASP A 117 17.91 11.13 10.75
N ARG A 118 16.85 11.90 10.64
CA ARG A 118 16.01 12.26 11.78
C ARG A 118 14.56 12.48 11.33
N GLN A 119 13.82 11.38 11.19
CA GLN A 119 12.41 11.42 10.89
C GLN A 119 11.63 12.15 11.99
N PRO A 120 10.72 13.07 11.63
CA PRO A 120 9.94 13.86 12.59
C PRO A 120 8.92 13.03 13.38
N LEU A 121 8.47 11.91 12.81
CA LEU A 121 7.47 11.03 13.40
C LEU A 121 8.09 9.70 13.86
N GLU A 122 7.53 9.17 14.91
CA GLU A 122 7.89 7.83 15.38
C GLU A 122 7.24 6.74 14.53
N LEU A 123 5.98 6.95 14.14
CA LEU A 123 5.19 5.96 13.40
C LEU A 123 4.14 6.64 12.52
N VAL A 124 3.92 6.08 11.34
CA VAL A 124 2.72 6.29 10.53
C VAL A 124 1.98 4.96 10.44
N GLY A 125 0.68 4.98 10.68
CA GLY A 125 -0.18 3.80 10.65
C GLY A 125 -1.37 3.97 9.73
N PHE A 126 -1.83 2.89 9.15
CA PHE A 126 -3.01 2.83 8.31
C PHE A 126 -3.96 1.73 8.82
N ASP A 127 -4.98 2.14 9.58
CA ASP A 127 -6.15 1.33 9.92
C ASP A 127 -7.10 1.36 8.70
N THR A 128 -6.59 0.83 7.59
CA THR A 128 -7.20 0.84 6.27
C THR A 128 -6.71 -0.35 5.45
N CYS A 129 -7.47 -0.74 4.43
CA CYS A 129 -7.08 -1.81 3.51
C CYS A 129 -5.83 -1.45 2.69
N LEU A 130 -5.00 -2.43 2.32
CA LEU A 130 -4.05 -2.42 1.21
C LEU A 130 -2.87 -1.43 1.30
N MET A 131 -2.67 -0.72 2.41
CA MET A 131 -1.65 0.35 2.49
C MET A 131 -0.24 -0.15 2.85
N ALA A 132 -0.03 -1.44 3.11
CA ALA A 132 1.32 -1.99 3.25
C ALA A 132 1.94 -2.24 1.87
N THR A 133 2.29 -1.17 1.15
CA THR A 133 2.95 -1.25 -0.15
C THR A 133 4.34 -0.64 -0.12
N VAL A 134 5.22 -1.09 -1.03
CA VAL A 134 6.56 -0.51 -1.19
C VAL A 134 6.48 0.99 -1.52
N ASP A 135 5.46 1.41 -2.27
CA ASP A 135 5.24 2.80 -2.67
C ASP A 135 4.82 3.67 -1.48
N VAL A 136 3.88 3.19 -0.65
CA VAL A 136 3.51 3.86 0.62
C VAL A 136 4.71 3.96 1.55
N ALA A 137 5.48 2.89 1.70
CA ALA A 137 6.68 2.89 2.54
C ALA A 137 7.70 3.94 2.06
N SER A 138 7.88 4.08 0.74
CA SER A 138 8.75 5.08 0.11
C SER A 138 8.30 6.51 0.43
N VAL A 139 7.01 6.80 0.31
CA VAL A 139 6.44 8.13 0.63
C VAL A 139 6.81 8.56 2.05
N PHE A 140 6.71 7.63 3.02
CA PHE A 140 6.90 7.96 4.43
C PHE A 140 8.32 7.74 4.98
N GLN A 141 9.27 7.19 4.21
CA GLN A 141 10.61 6.86 4.71
C GLN A 141 11.38 8.02 5.35
N ASN A 142 11.13 9.25 4.87
CA ASN A 142 11.80 10.46 5.38
C ASN A 142 10.97 11.22 6.42
N PHE A 143 9.76 10.74 6.73
CA PHE A 143 8.85 11.35 7.70
C PHE A 143 8.68 10.52 8.96
N ALA A 144 8.68 9.19 8.88
CA ALA A 144 8.45 8.30 10.00
C ALA A 144 9.54 7.23 10.10
N LYS A 145 9.78 6.74 11.31
CA LYS A 145 10.71 5.61 11.54
C LYS A 145 10.05 4.27 11.21
N TYR A 146 8.75 4.16 11.48
CA TYR A 146 8.01 2.91 11.30
C TYR A 146 6.70 3.15 10.55
N LEU A 147 6.36 2.18 9.69
CA LEU A 147 5.05 2.07 9.05
C LEU A 147 4.33 0.85 9.64
N VAL A 148 3.04 1.03 9.97
CA VAL A 148 2.14 -0.07 10.34
C VAL A 148 0.98 -0.07 9.37
N ALA A 149 0.83 -1.14 8.58
CA ALA A 149 -0.21 -1.24 7.56
C ALA A 149 -0.50 -2.69 7.19
N SER A 150 -1.63 -2.91 6.53
CA SER A 150 -2.06 -4.20 6.00
C SER A 150 -1.80 -4.30 4.50
N GLU A 151 -1.33 -5.47 4.05
CA GLU A 151 -1.29 -5.83 2.63
C GLU A 151 -2.69 -6.20 2.12
N GLU A 152 -3.51 -6.80 2.99
CA GLU A 152 -4.85 -7.29 2.67
C GLU A 152 -5.94 -6.29 3.06
N VAL A 153 -7.16 -6.56 2.65
CA VAL A 153 -8.36 -5.88 3.12
C VAL A 153 -8.52 -6.12 4.62
N GLU A 154 -8.65 -5.06 5.39
CA GLU A 154 -8.95 -5.14 6.82
C GLU A 154 -10.43 -5.41 7.07
N PRO A 155 -10.77 -6.26 8.04
CA PRO A 155 -12.16 -6.45 8.45
C PRO A 155 -12.76 -5.16 9.02
N GLY A 156 -14.07 -4.99 8.85
CA GLY A 156 -14.77 -3.75 9.25
C GLY A 156 -14.74 -3.42 10.75
N ASN A 157 -14.17 -4.28 11.60
CA ASN A 157 -13.91 -3.96 13.01
C ASN A 157 -12.65 -3.09 13.19
N GLY A 158 -11.78 -3.00 12.19
CA GLY A 158 -10.54 -2.21 12.24
C GLY A 158 -9.61 -2.61 13.38
N TRP A 159 -8.73 -1.71 13.75
CA TRP A 159 -7.78 -1.93 14.85
C TRP A 159 -8.45 -1.88 16.22
N LEU A 160 -7.98 -2.72 17.15
CA LEU A 160 -8.47 -2.71 18.53
C LEU A 160 -7.79 -1.58 19.33
N TYR A 161 -8.30 -0.36 19.20
CA TYR A 161 -7.74 0.84 19.86
C TYR A 161 -7.60 0.71 21.38
N SER A 162 -8.55 0.06 22.04
CA SER A 162 -8.45 -0.18 23.48
C SER A 162 -7.31 -1.12 23.84
N GLY A 163 -6.87 -2.00 22.95
CA GLY A 163 -5.75 -2.88 23.14
C GLY A 163 -4.42 -2.13 23.13
N TRP A 164 -4.04 -1.58 21.98
CA TRP A 164 -2.73 -0.93 21.84
C TRP A 164 -2.60 0.40 22.60
N LEU A 165 -3.68 1.20 22.74
CA LEU A 165 -3.67 2.37 23.63
C LEU A 165 -3.52 1.97 25.11
N GLY A 166 -4.07 0.80 25.47
CA GLY A 166 -3.86 0.24 26.82
C GLY A 166 -2.41 -0.14 27.09
N GLU A 167 -1.68 -0.67 26.09
CA GLU A 167 -0.24 -0.93 26.22
C GLU A 167 0.55 0.38 26.25
N LEU A 168 0.22 1.35 25.38
CA LEU A 168 0.83 2.69 25.40
C LEU A 168 0.62 3.40 26.75
N ALA A 169 -0.55 3.24 27.38
CA ALA A 169 -0.84 3.83 28.69
C ALA A 169 0.04 3.22 29.81
N LYS A 170 0.38 1.94 29.71
CA LYS A 170 1.28 1.27 30.67
C LYS A 170 2.74 1.69 30.49
N ASP A 171 3.18 1.91 29.26
CA ASP A 171 4.52 2.39 28.91
C ASP A 171 4.49 3.52 27.90
N PRO A 172 4.23 4.78 28.31
CA PRO A 172 4.24 5.93 27.42
C PRO A 172 5.61 6.23 26.80
N GLY A 173 6.65 5.56 27.29
CA GLY A 173 8.01 5.67 26.78
C GLY A 173 8.35 4.68 25.67
N MET A 174 7.46 3.75 25.30
CA MET A 174 7.73 2.78 24.24
C MET A 174 8.09 3.45 22.91
N ASP A 175 8.98 2.81 22.16
CA ASP A 175 9.35 3.27 20.81
C ASP A 175 8.33 2.80 19.77
N GLY A 176 8.52 3.28 18.52
CA GLY A 176 7.59 2.96 17.43
C GLY A 176 7.59 1.47 17.04
N ALA A 177 8.70 0.76 17.24
CA ALA A 177 8.75 -0.68 17.01
C ALA A 177 7.89 -1.45 18.01
N ALA A 178 7.97 -1.07 19.30
CA ALA A 178 7.14 -1.65 20.36
C ALA A 178 5.65 -1.28 20.18
N LEU A 179 5.37 -0.01 19.82
CA LEU A 179 4.01 0.44 19.53
C LEU A 179 3.41 -0.29 18.34
N GLY A 180 4.17 -0.44 17.25
CA GLY A 180 3.74 -1.17 16.05
C GLY A 180 3.41 -2.64 16.37
N ARG A 181 4.23 -3.31 17.16
CA ARG A 181 3.93 -4.67 17.63
C ARG A 181 2.65 -4.73 18.47
N ALA A 182 2.46 -3.78 19.40
CA ALA A 182 1.24 -3.73 20.21
C ALA A 182 -0.01 -3.51 19.34
N ILE A 183 0.10 -2.70 18.26
CA ILE A 183 -0.96 -2.53 17.28
C ILE A 183 -1.26 -3.85 16.57
N CYS A 184 -0.25 -4.52 16.00
CA CYS A 184 -0.41 -5.80 15.32
C CYS A 184 -1.03 -6.88 16.21
N ASP A 185 -0.51 -7.05 17.42
CA ASP A 185 -0.99 -8.07 18.38
C ASP A 185 -2.44 -7.80 18.78
N SER A 186 -2.79 -6.54 19.08
CA SER A 186 -4.16 -6.18 19.46
C SER A 186 -5.14 -6.26 18.28
N PHE A 187 -4.72 -5.90 17.07
CA PHE A 187 -5.51 -6.09 15.86
C PHE A 187 -5.85 -7.56 15.65
N TYR A 188 -4.84 -8.44 15.71
CA TYR A 188 -5.06 -9.88 15.53
C TYR A 188 -6.00 -10.44 16.59
N GLN A 189 -5.84 -10.04 17.87
CA GLN A 189 -6.76 -10.40 18.96
C GLN A 189 -8.18 -9.89 18.72
N GLY A 190 -8.33 -8.66 18.20
CA GLY A 190 -9.63 -8.10 17.83
C GLY A 190 -10.31 -8.91 16.73
N CYS A 191 -9.55 -9.34 15.73
CA CYS A 191 -10.04 -10.21 14.64
C CYS A 191 -10.41 -11.61 15.16
N GLU A 192 -9.61 -12.21 16.07
CA GLU A 192 -9.97 -13.48 16.70
C GLU A 192 -11.29 -13.41 17.47
N ALA A 193 -11.54 -12.30 18.17
CA ALA A 193 -12.75 -12.11 18.95
C ALA A 193 -14.04 -12.06 18.11
N VAL A 194 -13.92 -11.71 16.80
CA VAL A 194 -15.05 -11.68 15.86
C VAL A 194 -14.91 -12.68 14.71
N GLU A 195 -13.98 -13.64 14.83
CA GLU A 195 -13.76 -14.75 13.90
C GLU A 195 -13.40 -14.30 12.46
N THR A 196 -12.62 -13.21 12.29
CA THR A 196 -12.16 -12.69 11.00
C THR A 196 -10.66 -12.85 10.76
N GLN A 197 -9.91 -13.42 11.69
CA GLN A 197 -8.45 -13.51 11.68
C GLN A 197 -7.84 -14.31 10.53
N ASP A 198 -8.60 -15.15 9.85
CA ASP A 198 -8.07 -16.16 8.93
C ASP A 198 -7.42 -15.58 7.66
N ARG A 199 -7.79 -14.37 7.27
CA ARG A 199 -7.34 -13.72 6.03
C ARG A 199 -6.67 -12.37 6.25
N VAL A 200 -6.47 -11.95 7.47
CA VAL A 200 -5.85 -10.65 7.78
C VAL A 200 -4.34 -10.67 7.61
N THR A 201 -3.78 -9.51 7.36
CA THR A 201 -2.34 -9.22 7.50
C THR A 201 -2.20 -7.90 8.23
N LEU A 202 -1.13 -7.72 8.98
CA LEU A 202 -0.67 -6.43 9.47
C LEU A 202 0.82 -6.51 9.74
N SER A 203 1.60 -5.55 9.27
CA SER A 203 3.05 -5.56 9.40
C SER A 203 3.62 -4.28 10.00
N VAL A 204 4.80 -4.38 10.57
CA VAL A 204 5.62 -3.25 11.02
C VAL A 204 6.88 -3.21 10.14
N THR A 205 7.00 -2.17 9.34
CA THR A 205 8.18 -1.90 8.50
C THR A 205 9.05 -0.84 9.16
N ASP A 206 10.32 -1.15 9.35
CA ASP A 206 11.35 -0.18 9.77
C ASP A 206 11.81 0.64 8.56
N LEU A 207 11.26 1.84 8.42
CA LEU A 207 11.54 2.74 7.30
C LEU A 207 12.98 3.26 7.29
N THR A 208 13.67 3.20 8.43
CA THR A 208 15.10 3.57 8.48
C THR A 208 15.99 2.56 7.75
N ARG A 209 15.46 1.37 7.44
CA ARG A 209 16.12 0.30 6.69
C ARG A 209 15.54 0.08 5.30
N LEU A 210 14.69 0.99 4.83
CA LEU A 210 13.96 0.82 3.57
C LEU A 210 14.84 1.01 2.33
N SER A 211 15.82 1.91 2.36
CA SER A 211 16.62 2.27 1.17
C SER A 211 17.28 1.08 0.44
N PRO A 212 17.81 0.04 1.12
CA PRO A 212 18.29 -1.16 0.44
C PRO A 212 17.18 -1.92 -0.31
N LEU A 213 15.96 -1.97 0.24
CA LEU A 213 14.82 -2.59 -0.44
C LEU A 213 14.43 -1.81 -1.70
N LEU A 214 14.36 -0.47 -1.64
CA LEU A 214 14.03 0.36 -2.80
C LEU A 214 15.07 0.19 -3.91
N ALA A 215 16.36 0.13 -3.56
CA ALA A 215 17.42 -0.12 -4.53
C ALA A 215 17.35 -1.52 -5.15
N ALA A 216 17.04 -2.55 -4.36
CA ALA A 216 16.85 -3.91 -4.84
C ALA A 216 15.61 -4.02 -5.73
N TYR A 217 14.51 -3.35 -5.36
CA TYR A 217 13.26 -3.31 -6.13
C TYR A 217 13.44 -2.61 -7.47
N GLU A 218 14.17 -1.49 -7.52
CA GLU A 218 14.52 -0.85 -8.79
C GLU A 218 15.39 -1.75 -9.67
N THR A 219 16.40 -2.43 -9.11
CA THR A 219 17.24 -3.38 -9.85
C THR A 219 16.42 -4.55 -10.39
N PHE A 220 15.48 -5.05 -9.60
CA PHE A 220 14.56 -6.11 -10.01
C PHE A 220 13.69 -5.69 -11.19
N GLY A 221 13.17 -4.46 -11.18
CA GLY A 221 12.45 -3.88 -12.32
C GLY A 221 13.33 -3.68 -13.55
N GLN A 222 14.58 -3.24 -13.40
CA GLN A 222 15.54 -3.09 -14.50
C GLN A 222 15.85 -4.43 -15.17
N GLU A 223 16.03 -5.47 -14.38
CA GLU A 223 16.24 -6.82 -14.88
C GLU A 223 15.00 -7.35 -15.61
N ALA A 224 13.79 -7.10 -15.06
CA ALA A 224 12.54 -7.46 -15.70
C ALA A 224 12.33 -6.73 -17.04
N LEU A 225 12.62 -5.43 -17.10
CA LEU A 225 12.55 -4.64 -18.33
C LEU A 225 13.56 -5.12 -19.39
N THR A 226 14.76 -5.49 -18.97
CA THR A 226 15.79 -6.09 -19.86
C THR A 226 15.31 -7.43 -20.39
N ALA A 227 14.77 -8.31 -19.53
CA ALA A 227 14.23 -9.60 -19.94
C ALA A 227 13.05 -9.44 -20.94
N ALA A 228 12.17 -8.45 -20.71
CA ALA A 228 11.08 -8.15 -21.64
C ALA A 228 11.58 -7.61 -23.01
N ALA A 229 12.72 -6.92 -23.03
CA ALA A 229 13.35 -6.47 -24.27
C ALA A 229 13.99 -7.62 -25.07
N GLU A 230 14.48 -8.63 -24.38
CA GLU A 230 15.15 -9.80 -25.00
C GLU A 230 14.16 -10.90 -25.43
N ASP A 231 13.07 -11.09 -24.67
CA ASP A 231 12.06 -12.14 -24.92
C ASP A 231 10.65 -11.60 -24.68
N PRO A 232 9.82 -11.37 -25.73
CA PRO A 232 8.42 -11.00 -25.56
C PRO A 232 7.58 -12.00 -24.76
N GLY A 233 8.00 -13.27 -24.70
CA GLY A 233 7.36 -14.29 -23.86
C GLY A 233 7.56 -14.08 -22.35
N PHE A 234 8.41 -13.13 -21.96
CA PHE A 234 8.64 -12.79 -20.55
C PHE A 234 7.36 -12.36 -19.83
N PHE A 235 6.48 -11.56 -20.47
CA PHE A 235 5.24 -11.11 -19.85
C PHE A 235 4.32 -12.28 -19.48
N ALA A 236 4.21 -13.32 -20.33
CA ALA A 236 3.42 -14.50 -19.99
C ALA A 236 4.04 -15.30 -18.83
N GLN A 237 5.36 -15.24 -18.64
CA GLN A 237 6.05 -15.87 -17.51
C GLN A 237 5.85 -15.06 -16.24
N LEU A 238 5.96 -13.74 -16.32
CA LEU A 238 5.69 -12.82 -15.20
C LEU A 238 4.23 -12.92 -14.76
N GLY A 239 3.27 -12.94 -15.71
CA GLY A 239 1.84 -13.10 -15.42
C GLY A 239 1.53 -14.42 -14.69
N ARG A 240 2.15 -15.52 -15.10
CA ARG A 240 2.03 -16.81 -14.36
C ARG A 240 2.61 -16.73 -12.96
N ALA A 241 3.75 -16.08 -12.78
CA ALA A 241 4.36 -15.90 -11.47
C ALA A 241 3.45 -15.05 -10.56
N ALA A 242 2.91 -13.94 -11.08
CA ALA A 242 1.98 -13.08 -10.36
C ALA A 242 0.68 -13.82 -9.99
N ALA A 243 0.11 -14.61 -10.91
CA ALA A 243 -1.08 -15.42 -10.65
C ALA A 243 -0.86 -16.52 -9.61
N GLN A 244 0.37 -16.98 -9.40
CA GLN A 244 0.76 -17.95 -8.37
C GLN A 244 1.21 -17.30 -7.07
N SER A 245 1.37 -16.00 -7.06
CA SER A 245 1.75 -15.25 -5.87
C SER A 245 0.52 -14.86 -5.04
N GLU A 246 0.74 -14.66 -3.75
CA GLU A 246 -0.25 -14.08 -2.87
C GLU A 246 -0.61 -12.69 -3.40
N ASN A 247 -1.89 -12.38 -3.52
CA ASN A 247 -2.38 -11.09 -3.95
C ASN A 247 -3.59 -10.69 -3.11
N TYR A 248 -3.88 -9.40 -3.03
CA TYR A 248 -4.70 -8.84 -1.99
C TYR A 248 -5.90 -8.08 -2.53
N GLY A 249 -6.99 -8.02 -1.77
CA GLY A 249 -8.21 -7.28 -2.08
C GLY A 249 -9.04 -7.83 -3.25
N GLY A 250 -8.54 -8.83 -3.94
CA GLY A 250 -9.13 -9.41 -5.14
C GLY A 250 -8.50 -8.87 -6.43
N ASN A 251 -8.21 -9.80 -7.37
CA ASN A 251 -7.59 -9.49 -8.65
C ASN A 251 -8.19 -10.36 -9.76
N THR A 252 -9.51 -10.45 -9.79
CA THR A 252 -10.28 -11.13 -10.83
C THR A 252 -11.43 -10.24 -11.29
N ARG A 253 -11.95 -10.51 -12.48
CA ARG A 253 -13.08 -9.76 -13.04
C ARG A 253 -14.32 -9.74 -12.12
N GLU A 254 -14.51 -10.79 -11.30
CA GLU A 254 -15.65 -10.91 -10.40
C GLU A 254 -15.43 -10.12 -9.10
N GLN A 255 -14.21 -10.07 -8.64
CA GLN A 255 -13.83 -9.42 -7.38
C GLN A 255 -13.46 -7.92 -7.57
N GLY A 256 -13.19 -7.51 -8.80
CA GLY A 256 -12.52 -6.26 -9.12
C GLY A 256 -11.00 -6.45 -9.10
N TYR A 257 -10.27 -5.36 -9.32
CA TYR A 257 -8.82 -5.38 -9.39
C TYR A 257 -8.24 -4.32 -8.48
N THR A 258 -7.45 -4.74 -7.51
CA THR A 258 -6.67 -3.84 -6.64
C THR A 258 -5.27 -3.64 -7.19
N ASN A 259 -4.82 -4.56 -8.05
CA ASN A 259 -3.48 -4.60 -8.64
C ASN A 259 -2.34 -4.71 -7.59
N MET A 260 -2.62 -5.32 -6.43
CA MET A 260 -1.64 -5.52 -5.36
C MET A 260 -1.23 -6.98 -5.25
N VAL A 261 0.08 -7.25 -5.35
CA VAL A 261 0.70 -8.58 -5.20
C VAL A 261 1.73 -8.53 -4.08
N ASP A 262 1.90 -9.62 -3.34
CA ASP A 262 2.97 -9.75 -2.35
C ASP A 262 4.35 -9.63 -2.99
N LEU A 263 5.15 -8.67 -2.55
CA LEU A 263 6.45 -8.36 -3.15
C LEU A 263 7.43 -9.52 -3.00
N GLY A 264 7.56 -10.08 -1.80
CA GLY A 264 8.50 -11.17 -1.54
C GLY A 264 8.08 -12.48 -2.19
N HIS A 265 6.77 -12.76 -2.25
CA HIS A 265 6.27 -13.96 -2.93
C HIS A 265 6.46 -13.85 -4.45
N LEU A 266 6.15 -12.69 -5.07
CA LEU A 266 6.42 -12.43 -6.48
C LEU A 266 7.93 -12.58 -6.79
N ALA A 267 8.78 -11.99 -5.95
CA ALA A 267 10.23 -12.13 -6.09
C ALA A 267 10.67 -13.62 -6.06
N ARG A 268 10.18 -14.39 -5.08
CA ARG A 268 10.47 -15.85 -5.02
C ARG A 268 10.00 -16.60 -6.26
N GLN A 269 8.78 -16.29 -6.76
CA GLN A 269 8.22 -16.97 -7.95
C GLN A 269 8.97 -16.63 -9.24
N THR A 270 9.65 -15.50 -9.28
CA THR A 270 10.42 -15.02 -10.45
C THR A 270 11.92 -15.26 -10.35
N ALA A 271 12.45 -15.73 -9.21
CA ALA A 271 13.88 -15.87 -8.95
C ALA A 271 14.62 -16.77 -9.97
N TRP A 272 13.93 -17.70 -10.61
CA TRP A 272 14.51 -18.56 -11.63
C TRP A 272 14.81 -17.83 -12.96
N MET A 273 14.13 -16.71 -13.24
CA MET A 273 14.32 -15.88 -14.44
C MET A 273 14.89 -14.49 -14.13
N LEU A 274 14.78 -14.01 -12.89
CA LEU A 274 15.26 -12.72 -12.42
C LEU A 274 16.13 -12.92 -11.16
N PRO A 275 17.45 -13.10 -11.31
CA PRO A 275 18.37 -13.34 -10.19
C PRO A 275 18.36 -12.27 -9.10
N SER A 276 18.10 -10.98 -9.45
CA SER A 276 17.98 -9.86 -8.49
C SER A 276 16.82 -10.00 -7.49
N ALA A 277 15.88 -10.91 -7.77
CA ALA A 277 14.75 -11.21 -6.87
C ALA A 277 15.23 -11.65 -5.46
N GLN A 278 16.39 -12.28 -5.33
CA GLN A 278 16.92 -12.69 -4.02
C GLN A 278 17.30 -11.46 -3.17
N ASP A 279 17.87 -10.43 -3.78
CA ASP A 279 18.23 -9.19 -3.08
C ASP A 279 16.98 -8.47 -2.55
N VAL A 280 15.86 -8.54 -3.30
CA VAL A 280 14.55 -8.04 -2.84
C VAL A 280 14.08 -8.82 -1.61
N CYS A 281 14.12 -10.15 -1.66
CA CYS A 281 13.72 -10.98 -0.51
C CYS A 281 14.56 -10.70 0.74
N ASP A 282 15.88 -10.57 0.58
CA ASP A 282 16.81 -10.34 1.69
C ASP A 282 16.58 -8.94 2.31
N ALA A 283 16.45 -7.90 1.49
CA ALA A 283 16.22 -6.54 1.95
C ALA A 283 14.83 -6.36 2.59
N LEU A 284 13.80 -7.04 2.04
CA LEU A 284 12.46 -7.05 2.61
C LEU A 284 12.45 -7.68 4.00
N ALA A 285 13.12 -8.82 4.17
CA ALA A 285 13.24 -9.51 5.45
C ALA A 285 14.02 -8.69 6.50
N ASP A 286 14.89 -7.76 6.08
CA ASP A 286 15.65 -6.88 6.98
C ASP A 286 14.82 -5.67 7.44
N CYS A 287 13.90 -5.14 6.61
CA CYS A 287 13.10 -3.98 6.95
C CYS A 287 11.72 -4.31 7.56
N VAL A 288 11.09 -5.44 7.23
CA VAL A 288 9.86 -5.90 7.89
C VAL A 288 10.21 -6.58 9.21
N ILE A 289 10.08 -5.84 10.31
CA ILE A 289 10.57 -6.27 11.63
C ILE A 289 9.55 -7.06 12.46
N TYR A 290 8.29 -7.02 12.06
CA TYR A 290 7.20 -7.77 12.69
C TYR A 290 6.02 -7.89 11.75
N GLN A 291 5.28 -9.00 11.84
CA GLN A 291 4.02 -9.15 11.14
C GLN A 291 3.11 -10.17 11.84
N VAL A 292 1.82 -10.00 11.67
CA VAL A 292 0.78 -10.98 11.98
C VAL A 292 0.01 -11.30 10.71
N GLY A 293 -0.42 -12.56 10.56
CA GLY A 293 -1.17 -13.00 9.38
C GLY A 293 -2.06 -14.19 9.68
N GLY A 294 -3.18 -14.27 8.99
CA GLY A 294 -4.13 -15.37 9.08
C GLY A 294 -3.63 -16.62 8.35
N GLN A 295 -4.28 -17.75 8.63
CA GLN A 295 -3.87 -19.05 8.06
C GLN A 295 -3.93 -19.11 6.52
N TYR A 296 -4.75 -18.25 5.88
CA TYR A 296 -4.87 -18.15 4.42
C TYR A 296 -3.97 -17.08 3.81
N ARG A 297 -3.08 -16.48 4.60
CA ARG A 297 -2.08 -15.47 4.21
C ARG A 297 -0.68 -15.88 4.63
N SER A 298 -0.39 -17.19 4.52
CA SER A 298 0.89 -17.78 4.98
C SER A 298 2.11 -17.35 4.17
N GLU A 299 1.91 -16.86 2.95
CA GLU A 299 2.97 -16.41 2.05
C GLU A 299 3.18 -14.89 2.11
N ALA A 300 2.35 -14.17 2.87
CA ALA A 300 2.48 -12.73 3.09
C ALA A 300 3.87 -12.36 3.64
N THR A 301 4.50 -11.35 3.09
CA THR A 301 5.86 -10.94 3.44
C THR A 301 5.94 -9.55 4.06
N GLY A 302 4.79 -8.90 4.23
CA GLY A 302 4.64 -7.64 4.96
C GLY A 302 4.62 -6.39 4.09
N LEU A 303 5.01 -6.47 2.81
CA LEU A 303 4.82 -5.41 1.82
C LEU A 303 4.38 -5.99 0.47
N SER A 304 3.37 -5.37 -0.12
CA SER A 304 2.94 -5.60 -1.49
C SER A 304 3.59 -4.60 -2.46
N CYS A 305 3.45 -4.88 -3.75
CA CYS A 305 3.78 -3.95 -4.83
C CYS A 305 2.67 -3.97 -5.89
N TYR A 306 2.67 -2.95 -6.74
CA TYR A 306 1.78 -2.90 -7.89
C TYR A 306 2.14 -3.99 -8.91
N TYR A 307 1.11 -4.69 -9.42
CA TYR A 307 1.17 -5.52 -10.61
C TYR A 307 -0.15 -5.33 -11.38
N SER A 308 -0.06 -5.00 -12.67
CA SER A 308 -1.26 -4.71 -13.48
C SER A 308 -2.02 -5.99 -13.83
N TYR A 309 -2.88 -6.48 -12.92
CA TYR A 309 -3.79 -7.59 -13.18
C TYR A 309 -4.96 -7.18 -14.08
N SER A 310 -5.42 -5.93 -13.94
CA SER A 310 -6.55 -5.41 -14.72
C SER A 310 -6.18 -5.13 -16.17
N GLY A 311 -4.94 -4.74 -16.44
CA GLY A 311 -4.54 -4.15 -17.71
C GLY A 311 -5.20 -2.79 -18.00
N ASP A 312 -5.73 -2.12 -16.96
CA ASP A 312 -6.43 -0.85 -17.08
C ASP A 312 -5.44 0.32 -17.09
N LEU A 313 -5.65 1.27 -18.00
CA LEU A 313 -4.78 2.44 -18.16
C LEU A 313 -5.04 3.51 -17.08
N ASP A 314 -6.24 3.58 -16.53
CA ASP A 314 -6.55 4.52 -15.46
C ASP A 314 -5.87 4.05 -14.16
N ASP A 315 -5.89 2.74 -13.85
CA ASP A 315 -5.14 2.15 -12.74
C ASP A 315 -3.63 2.37 -12.91
N LEU A 316 -3.11 2.16 -14.12
CA LEU A 316 -1.70 2.44 -14.44
C LEU A 316 -1.37 3.92 -14.21
N SER A 317 -2.23 4.85 -14.67
CA SER A 317 -2.02 6.29 -14.49
C SER A 317 -1.93 6.66 -13.00
N GLY A 318 -2.78 6.10 -12.15
CA GLY A 318 -2.70 6.25 -10.69
C GLY A 318 -1.34 5.80 -10.13
N TYR A 319 -0.90 4.60 -10.52
CA TYR A 319 0.40 4.08 -10.11
C TYR A 319 1.59 4.94 -10.59
N LEU A 320 1.53 5.46 -11.83
CA LEU A 320 2.62 6.27 -12.40
C LEU A 320 2.89 7.55 -11.61
N THR A 321 1.91 8.08 -10.91
CA THR A 321 2.06 9.33 -10.13
C THR A 321 3.11 9.17 -9.04
N MET A 322 3.01 8.14 -8.21
CA MET A 322 3.88 7.95 -7.03
C MET A 322 4.51 6.55 -6.91
N GLY A 323 4.39 5.70 -7.91
CA GLY A 323 5.09 4.41 -7.91
C GLY A 323 6.60 4.62 -7.72
N GLU A 324 7.23 3.85 -6.87
CA GLU A 324 8.64 4.05 -6.49
C GLU A 324 9.61 3.70 -7.61
N SER A 325 9.40 2.57 -8.28
CA SER A 325 10.37 2.08 -9.28
C SER A 325 10.14 2.67 -10.67
N THR A 326 11.12 3.42 -11.16
CA THR A 326 11.14 3.91 -12.54
C THR A 326 11.16 2.75 -13.54
N ALA A 327 11.86 1.67 -13.22
CA ALA A 327 11.93 0.48 -14.07
C ALA A 327 10.56 -0.19 -14.23
N PHE A 328 9.81 -0.38 -13.12
CA PHE A 328 8.48 -0.98 -13.18
C PHE A 328 7.45 -0.06 -13.84
N LYS A 329 7.55 1.27 -13.67
CA LYS A 329 6.74 2.23 -14.43
C LYS A 329 6.92 2.02 -15.94
N ASN A 330 8.17 1.95 -16.40
CA ASN A 330 8.48 1.69 -17.81
C ASN A 330 8.01 0.31 -18.26
N LEU A 331 8.19 -0.73 -17.43
CA LEU A 331 7.78 -2.11 -17.75
C LEU A 331 6.27 -2.20 -17.97
N TYR A 332 5.45 -1.66 -17.04
CA TYR A 332 3.99 -1.73 -17.14
C TYR A 332 3.45 -0.82 -18.23
N THR A 333 4.02 0.39 -18.42
CA THR A 333 3.61 1.25 -19.54
C THR A 333 3.92 0.58 -20.89
N TYR A 334 5.11 -0.04 -21.03
CA TYR A 334 5.43 -0.80 -22.21
C TYR A 334 4.49 -2.01 -22.39
N ALA A 335 4.21 -2.76 -21.33
CA ALA A 335 3.29 -3.90 -21.39
C ALA A 335 1.91 -3.54 -21.92
N LEU A 336 1.36 -2.39 -21.49
CA LEU A 336 -0.01 -2.00 -21.81
C LEU A 336 -0.15 -1.12 -23.07
N THR A 337 0.88 -0.35 -23.41
CA THR A 337 0.81 0.61 -24.52
C THR A 337 1.72 0.27 -25.70
N GLY A 338 2.66 -0.68 -25.52
CA GLY A 338 3.69 -1.01 -26.48
C GLY A 338 4.84 0.02 -26.54
N GLN A 339 4.85 1.01 -25.64
CA GLN A 339 5.90 2.04 -25.54
C GLN A 339 6.27 2.23 -24.06
N PRO A 340 7.54 2.50 -23.71
CA PRO A 340 7.92 2.81 -22.34
C PRO A 340 7.42 4.20 -21.93
N GLU A 341 7.35 4.47 -20.62
CA GLU A 341 7.07 5.78 -20.08
C GLU A 341 8.20 6.78 -20.38
N ASP A 342 9.44 6.35 -20.20
CA ASP A 342 10.66 7.13 -20.43
C ASP A 342 11.66 6.35 -21.31
N GLY A 343 11.71 6.68 -22.59
CA GLY A 343 12.63 6.06 -23.54
C GLY A 343 14.10 6.37 -23.28
N ASP A 344 14.42 7.52 -22.67
CA ASP A 344 15.80 7.87 -22.32
C ASP A 344 16.29 7.01 -21.15
N TYR A 345 15.42 6.76 -20.16
CA TYR A 345 15.70 5.82 -19.09
C TYR A 345 15.98 4.40 -19.64
N VAL A 346 15.10 3.88 -20.51
CA VAL A 346 15.27 2.55 -21.14
C VAL A 346 16.58 2.47 -21.91
N SER A 347 16.92 3.50 -22.69
CA SER A 347 18.17 3.57 -23.43
C SER A 347 19.40 3.59 -22.50
N SER A 348 19.28 4.21 -21.31
CA SER A 348 20.38 4.26 -20.32
C SER A 348 20.71 2.87 -19.74
N LEU A 349 19.79 1.92 -19.81
CA LEU A 349 20.00 0.50 -19.43
C LEU A 349 20.70 -0.32 -20.53
N GLY A 350 20.99 0.30 -21.68
CA GLY A 350 21.59 -0.38 -22.83
C GLY A 350 20.57 -1.11 -23.72
N ILE A 351 19.28 -0.85 -23.51
CA ILE A 351 18.20 -1.39 -24.33
C ILE A 351 18.03 -0.48 -25.55
N GLU A 352 18.50 -0.93 -26.73
CA GLU A 352 18.46 -0.12 -27.96
C GLU A 352 17.04 -0.02 -28.54
N SER A 353 16.21 -1.04 -28.36
CA SER A 353 14.83 -1.09 -28.83
C SER A 353 14.02 -2.11 -28.05
N LEU A 354 12.76 -1.82 -27.83
CA LEU A 354 11.78 -2.78 -27.30
C LEU A 354 11.06 -3.48 -28.44
N PRO A 355 10.82 -4.80 -28.38
CA PRO A 355 10.04 -5.53 -29.38
C PRO A 355 8.63 -4.95 -29.51
N GLN A 356 8.06 -5.04 -30.73
CA GLN A 356 6.65 -4.70 -30.90
C GLN A 356 5.78 -5.80 -30.25
N LEU A 357 5.04 -5.46 -29.21
CA LEU A 357 4.07 -6.34 -28.59
C LEU A 357 2.81 -6.44 -29.46
N ARG A 358 2.20 -7.60 -29.46
CA ARG A 358 0.91 -7.85 -30.10
C ARG A 358 -0.13 -8.09 -29.01
N THR A 359 -1.23 -7.37 -29.11
CA THR A 359 -2.40 -7.60 -28.23
C THR A 359 -3.22 -8.78 -28.75
N LEU A 360 -4.09 -9.32 -27.89
CA LEU A 360 -5.09 -10.32 -28.32
C LEU A 360 -5.96 -9.81 -29.46
N ALA A 361 -6.20 -8.50 -29.55
CA ALA A 361 -6.94 -7.88 -30.64
C ALA A 361 -6.22 -7.98 -32.00
N ASP A 362 -4.88 -8.07 -32.00
CA ASP A 362 -4.07 -8.19 -33.21
C ASP A 362 -3.84 -9.65 -33.63
N THR A 363 -4.35 -10.61 -32.86
CA THR A 363 -4.20 -12.04 -33.12
C THR A 363 -5.15 -12.48 -34.24
N ASP A 364 -4.60 -13.16 -35.26
CA ASP A 364 -5.41 -13.81 -36.31
C ASP A 364 -6.07 -15.08 -35.74
N TRP A 365 -7.25 -14.91 -35.19
CA TRP A 365 -8.03 -16.00 -34.59
C TRP A 365 -8.50 -17.05 -35.61
N ASP A 366 -8.68 -16.67 -36.87
CA ASP A 366 -9.17 -17.57 -37.93
C ASP A 366 -8.12 -18.63 -38.31
N GLY A 367 -6.84 -18.33 -38.07
CA GLY A 367 -5.73 -19.23 -38.36
C GLY A 367 -5.13 -19.93 -37.12
N ALA A 368 -5.59 -19.58 -35.92
CA ALA A 368 -5.00 -20.14 -34.70
C ALA A 368 -5.41 -21.61 -34.50
N PRO A 369 -4.47 -22.51 -34.15
CA PRO A 369 -4.79 -23.93 -33.88
C PRO A 369 -5.67 -24.05 -32.64
N LEU A 370 -6.81 -24.73 -32.79
CA LEU A 370 -7.71 -25.07 -31.70
C LEU A 370 -7.55 -26.53 -31.37
N ASP A 371 -7.01 -26.83 -30.20
CA ASP A 371 -6.94 -28.18 -29.65
C ASP A 371 -8.10 -28.42 -28.67
N VAL A 372 -8.71 -29.61 -28.73
CA VAL A 372 -9.79 -30.00 -27.81
C VAL A 372 -9.33 -31.25 -27.07
N ASP A 373 -9.33 -31.20 -25.74
CA ASP A 373 -8.96 -32.34 -24.89
C ASP A 373 -10.08 -33.41 -24.83
N GLU A 374 -9.80 -34.53 -24.17
CA GLU A 374 -10.70 -35.63 -23.99
C GLU A 374 -11.99 -35.30 -23.17
N ASN A 375 -11.99 -34.16 -22.47
CA ASN A 375 -13.12 -33.63 -21.70
C ASN A 375 -13.93 -32.60 -22.49
N GLY A 376 -13.52 -32.29 -23.73
CA GLY A 376 -14.19 -31.30 -24.57
C GLY A 376 -13.78 -29.86 -24.27
N THR A 377 -12.71 -29.64 -23.50
CA THR A 377 -12.16 -28.31 -23.25
C THR A 377 -11.35 -27.86 -24.45
N ALA A 378 -11.68 -26.70 -25.01
CA ALA A 378 -10.98 -26.14 -26.16
C ALA A 378 -9.82 -25.25 -25.69
N PHE A 379 -8.64 -25.47 -26.27
CA PHE A 379 -7.43 -24.67 -26.04
C PHE A 379 -7.05 -23.98 -27.34
N LEU A 380 -6.81 -22.68 -27.24
CA LEU A 380 -6.27 -21.89 -28.34
C LEU A 380 -4.77 -21.69 -28.10
N THR A 381 -3.92 -22.14 -29.03
CA THR A 381 -2.47 -21.91 -28.95
C THR A 381 -2.17 -20.54 -29.53
N LEU A 382 -1.83 -19.59 -28.67
CA LEU A 382 -1.33 -18.28 -29.08
C LEU A 382 0.14 -18.35 -29.44
N GLY A 383 0.59 -17.49 -30.35
CA GLY A 383 2.01 -17.38 -30.67
C GLY A 383 2.83 -16.89 -29.46
N PRO A 384 4.16 -17.07 -29.48
CA PRO A 384 5.03 -16.68 -28.36
C PRO A 384 5.06 -15.17 -28.09
N ASP A 385 4.57 -14.39 -29.02
CA ASP A 385 4.47 -12.93 -29.00
C ASP A 385 3.05 -12.44 -28.65
N ALA A 386 2.14 -13.34 -28.25
CA ALA A 386 0.82 -12.95 -27.78
C ALA A 386 0.92 -12.49 -26.32
N GLN A 387 0.38 -11.30 -26.04
CA GLN A 387 0.27 -10.72 -24.71
C GLN A 387 -1.08 -11.12 -24.10
N ASP A 388 -1.08 -11.58 -22.86
CA ASP A 388 -2.30 -11.86 -22.07
C ASP A 388 -2.84 -10.59 -21.45
#